data_a5af3ea3444808469bd038334db749dc
#
_entry.id   a5af3ea3444808469bd038334db749dc
#
_cell.length_a   1.000
_cell.length_b   1.000
_cell.length_c   1.000
_cell.angle_alpha   90.00
_cell.angle_beta   90.00
_cell.angle_gamma   90.00
#
_symmetry.space_group_name_H-M   'P 1'
#
loop_
_entity.id
_entity.type
_entity.pdbx_description
1 polymer ?
#
loop_
_entity_poly.entity_id
_entity_poly.type
_entity_poly.pdbx_seq_one_letter_code
_entity_poly.pdbx_strand_id
1 'polypeptide(L)'
;MLYREDVFTDRRVGVIRRLTPVQADGSDDPGRATLYAGETQLLTSVGPLPVSFEIEANSLGEAATGYADAAKAAVERTIKEVQELRRQAASSIVVPQGGMGGLPGGGMPGGGKIQIP
;
A
#
# COMPACT_ATOMS: atom_id res chain seq x y z
N MET A 1 -22.35 1.50 6.33
CA MET A 1 -22.52 1.49 4.88
C MET A 1 -22.04 0.17 4.31
N LEU A 2 -22.94 -0.56 3.66
CA LEU A 2 -22.63 -1.94 3.25
C LEU A 2 -22.36 -2.01 1.76
N TYR A 3 -21.48 -2.95 1.40
CA TYR A 3 -21.17 -3.29 0.01
C TYR A 3 -21.16 -4.79 -0.15
N ARG A 4 -21.63 -5.26 -1.31
CA ARG A 4 -21.38 -6.62 -1.74
C ARG A 4 -20.07 -6.63 -2.51
N GLU A 5 -19.17 -7.53 -2.15
CA GLU A 5 -17.85 -7.58 -2.77
C GLU A 5 -17.77 -8.79 -3.69
N ASP A 6 -17.43 -8.54 -4.97
CA ASP A 6 -17.17 -9.60 -5.94
C ASP A 6 -15.70 -9.52 -6.33
N VAL A 7 -15.05 -10.68 -6.42
CA VAL A 7 -13.62 -10.77 -6.73
C VAL A 7 -13.43 -11.40 -8.09
N PHE A 8 -12.67 -10.72 -8.95
CA PHE A 8 -12.39 -11.18 -10.30
C PHE A 8 -10.89 -11.28 -10.50
N THR A 9 -10.42 -12.37 -11.10
CA THR A 9 -8.99 -12.56 -11.33
C THR A 9 -8.77 -13.39 -12.59
N ASP A 10 -7.69 -13.07 -13.32
CA ASP A 10 -7.24 -13.90 -14.43
C ASP A 10 -6.21 -14.93 -13.94
N ARG A 11 -5.95 -14.96 -12.64
CA ARG A 11 -5.01 -15.85 -11.97
C ARG A 11 -3.56 -15.67 -12.43
N ARG A 12 -3.23 -14.47 -12.91
CA ARG A 12 -1.88 -14.16 -13.39
C ARG A 12 -1.34 -12.89 -12.78
N VAL A 13 -2.04 -11.76 -13.04
CA VAL A 13 -1.47 -10.44 -12.78
C VAL A 13 -1.95 -9.90 -11.46
N GLY A 14 -3.21 -10.11 -11.13
CA GLY A 14 -3.76 -9.54 -9.92
C GLY A 14 -5.24 -9.76 -9.81
N VAL A 15 -5.88 -8.91 -9.02
CA VAL A 15 -7.27 -9.08 -8.63
C VAL A 15 -7.99 -7.76 -8.77
N ILE A 16 -9.24 -7.83 -9.23
CA ILE A 16 -10.15 -6.67 -9.22
C ILE A 16 -11.31 -7.03 -8.31
N ARG A 17 -11.62 -6.12 -7.39
CA ARG A 17 -12.79 -6.25 -6.53
C ARG A 17 -13.82 -5.23 -6.94
N ARG A 18 -15.06 -5.69 -7.13
CA ARG A 18 -16.19 -4.81 -7.39
C ARG A 18 -16.99 -4.68 -6.10
N LEU A 19 -17.16 -3.44 -5.66
CA LEU A 19 -17.89 -3.14 -4.43
C LEU A 19 -19.22 -2.53 -4.83
N THR A 20 -20.27 -3.34 -4.78
CA THR A 20 -21.61 -2.91 -5.14
C THR A 20 -22.33 -2.46 -3.89
N PRO A 21 -22.78 -1.18 -3.81
CA PRO A 21 -23.50 -0.72 -2.63
C PRO A 21 -24.79 -1.49 -2.42
N VAL A 22 -25.06 -1.85 -1.18
CA VAL A 22 -26.29 -2.56 -0.84
C VAL A 22 -26.95 -1.91 0.37
N GLN A 23 -28.25 -2.15 0.48
CA GLN A 23 -29.04 -1.70 1.62
C GLN A 23 -28.86 -2.69 2.77
N ALA A 24 -29.42 -2.35 3.92
CA ALA A 24 -29.27 -3.17 5.12
C ALA A 24 -29.77 -4.60 4.93
N ASP A 25 -30.74 -4.80 4.02
CA ASP A 25 -31.28 -6.12 3.73
C ASP A 25 -30.51 -6.86 2.63
N GLY A 26 -29.44 -6.26 2.11
CA GLY A 26 -28.59 -6.88 1.09
C GLY A 26 -29.00 -6.59 -0.34
N SER A 27 -30.13 -5.90 -0.56
CA SER A 27 -30.54 -5.54 -1.91
C SER A 27 -29.69 -4.38 -2.42
N ASP A 28 -29.57 -4.27 -3.76
CA ASP A 28 -28.77 -3.24 -4.38
C ASP A 28 -29.27 -1.85 -4.00
N ASP A 29 -28.33 -0.93 -3.79
CA ASP A 29 -28.63 0.45 -3.49
C ASP A 29 -28.22 1.31 -4.67
N PRO A 30 -29.17 1.66 -5.56
CA PRO A 30 -28.82 2.43 -6.77
C PRO A 30 -28.46 3.87 -6.50
N GLY A 31 -28.66 4.35 -5.27
CA GLY A 31 -28.31 5.74 -4.91
C GLY A 31 -26.84 5.96 -4.67
N ARG A 32 -26.02 4.90 -4.63
CA ARG A 32 -24.58 5.02 -4.43
C ARG A 32 -23.85 4.36 -5.58
N ALA A 33 -22.65 4.85 -5.87
CA ALA A 33 -21.86 4.37 -7.00
C ALA A 33 -21.16 3.07 -6.66
N THR A 34 -21.08 2.17 -7.66
CA THR A 34 -20.26 0.98 -7.58
C THR A 34 -18.78 1.39 -7.67
N LEU A 35 -17.97 0.79 -6.83
CA LEU A 35 -16.53 1.08 -6.77
C LEU A 35 -15.74 -0.11 -7.28
N TYR A 36 -14.57 0.18 -7.83
CA TYR A 36 -13.66 -0.85 -8.29
C TYR A 36 -12.31 -0.65 -7.63
N ALA A 37 -11.74 -1.71 -7.13
CA ALA A 37 -10.43 -1.68 -6.48
C ALA A 37 -9.58 -2.79 -7.08
N GLY A 38 -8.29 -2.49 -7.23
CA GLY A 38 -7.34 -3.48 -7.70
C GLY A 38 -6.36 -3.84 -6.62
N GLU A 39 -5.75 -5.01 -6.79
CA GLU A 39 -4.72 -5.47 -5.88
C GLU A 39 -3.65 -6.18 -6.68
N THR A 40 -2.39 -5.84 -6.40
CA THR A 40 -1.24 -6.51 -7.00
C THR A 40 -0.19 -6.69 -5.94
N GLN A 41 0.93 -7.31 -6.30
CA GLN A 41 2.02 -7.51 -5.36
C GLN A 41 3.29 -6.90 -5.91
N LEU A 42 4.01 -6.20 -5.05
CA LEU A 42 5.33 -5.66 -5.34
C LEU A 42 6.35 -6.57 -4.68
N LEU A 43 7.24 -7.16 -5.48
CA LEU A 43 8.29 -8.02 -4.93
C LEU A 43 9.39 -7.16 -4.35
N THR A 44 9.70 -7.36 -3.09
CA THR A 44 10.76 -6.63 -2.39
C THR A 44 11.78 -7.60 -1.84
N SER A 45 12.89 -7.06 -1.36
CA SER A 45 13.95 -7.87 -0.77
C SER A 45 13.50 -8.61 0.48
N VAL A 46 12.41 -8.18 1.11
CA VAL A 46 11.87 -8.83 2.31
C VAL A 46 10.61 -9.63 2.00
N GLY A 47 10.27 -9.80 0.72
CA GLY A 47 9.12 -10.59 0.30
C GLY A 47 8.09 -9.76 -0.45
N PRO A 48 6.97 -10.39 -0.83
CA PRO A 48 5.93 -9.67 -1.55
C PRO A 48 5.20 -8.69 -0.65
N LEU A 49 4.95 -7.51 -1.21
CA LEU A 49 4.21 -6.45 -0.53
C LEU A 49 2.90 -6.24 -1.28
N PRO A 50 1.73 -6.47 -0.67
CA PRO A 50 0.47 -6.23 -1.36
C PRO A 50 0.24 -4.74 -1.55
N VAL A 51 -0.24 -4.38 -2.75
CA VAL A 51 -0.54 -3.00 -3.11
C VAL A 51 -1.98 -2.95 -3.57
N SER A 52 -2.80 -2.17 -2.87
CA SER A 52 -4.21 -1.97 -3.20
C SER A 52 -4.40 -0.57 -3.75
N PHE A 53 -5.33 -0.43 -4.71
CA PHE A 53 -5.55 0.86 -5.35
C PHE A 53 -6.98 0.93 -5.89
N GLU A 54 -7.48 2.16 -6.03
CA GLU A 54 -8.77 2.39 -6.67
C GLU A 54 -8.61 2.43 -8.19
N ILE A 55 -9.63 1.94 -8.88
CA ILE A 55 -9.70 2.04 -10.34
C ILE A 55 -10.95 2.84 -10.68
N GLU A 56 -10.77 3.97 -11.34
CA GLU A 56 -11.92 4.77 -11.77
C GLU A 56 -12.53 4.14 -13.00
N ALA A 57 -13.74 3.62 -12.84
CA ALA A 57 -14.42 2.89 -13.89
C ALA A 57 -15.91 2.88 -13.63
N ASN A 58 -16.69 2.77 -14.72
CA ASN A 58 -18.14 2.67 -14.64
C ASN A 58 -18.63 1.25 -14.90
N SER A 59 -17.72 0.33 -15.20
CA SER A 59 -18.07 -1.06 -15.47
C SER A 59 -16.86 -1.93 -15.17
N LEU A 60 -17.11 -3.23 -15.03
CA LEU A 60 -16.01 -4.18 -14.83
C LEU A 60 -15.06 -4.18 -16.03
N GLY A 61 -15.60 -4.06 -17.25
CA GLY A 61 -14.75 -4.00 -18.44
C GLY A 61 -13.83 -2.81 -18.42
N GLU A 62 -14.34 -1.64 -18.03
CA GLU A 62 -13.51 -0.45 -17.91
C GLU A 62 -12.45 -0.61 -16.82
N ALA A 63 -12.83 -1.24 -15.71
CA ALA A 63 -11.88 -1.50 -14.63
C ALA A 63 -10.77 -2.41 -15.11
N ALA A 64 -11.09 -3.46 -15.86
CA ALA A 64 -10.09 -4.36 -16.39
C ALA A 64 -9.14 -3.65 -17.36
N THR A 65 -9.69 -2.78 -18.22
CA THR A 65 -8.89 -1.99 -19.15
C THR A 65 -7.95 -1.02 -18.40
N GLY A 66 -8.45 -0.40 -17.34
CA GLY A 66 -7.65 0.57 -16.58
C GLY A 66 -6.74 -0.03 -15.54
N TYR A 67 -6.80 -1.34 -15.33
CA TYR A 67 -6.06 -1.98 -14.24
C TYR A 67 -4.56 -1.76 -14.35
N ALA A 68 -3.99 -1.97 -15.53
CA ALA A 68 -2.54 -1.91 -15.68
C ALA A 68 -1.99 -0.52 -15.35
N ASP A 69 -2.65 0.53 -15.84
CA ASP A 69 -2.21 1.89 -15.57
C ASP A 69 -2.36 2.25 -14.09
N ALA A 70 -3.48 1.86 -13.49
CA ALA A 70 -3.73 2.12 -12.08
C ALA A 70 -2.75 1.37 -11.21
N ALA A 71 -2.44 0.12 -11.55
CA ALA A 71 -1.47 -0.69 -10.81
C ALA A 71 -0.08 -0.07 -10.90
N LYS A 72 0.32 0.37 -12.09
CA LYS A 72 1.63 0.98 -12.29
C LYS A 72 1.78 2.24 -11.44
N ALA A 73 0.76 3.10 -11.45
CA ALA A 73 0.79 4.32 -10.66
C ALA A 73 0.87 4.01 -9.16
N ALA A 74 0.13 2.99 -8.72
CA ALA A 74 0.11 2.61 -7.31
C ALA A 74 1.46 2.03 -6.89
N VAL A 75 2.09 1.21 -7.73
CA VAL A 75 3.41 0.64 -7.43
C VAL A 75 4.45 1.75 -7.37
N GLU A 76 4.43 2.68 -8.31
CA GLU A 76 5.36 3.80 -8.29
C GLU A 76 5.21 4.64 -7.03
N ARG A 77 3.98 4.89 -6.62
CA ARG A 77 3.71 5.64 -5.39
C ARG A 77 4.22 4.86 -4.16
N THR A 78 4.00 3.57 -4.13
CA THR A 78 4.45 2.72 -3.03
C THR A 78 5.97 2.70 -2.94
N ILE A 79 6.66 2.62 -4.07
CA ILE A 79 8.13 2.65 -4.10
C ILE A 79 8.64 3.96 -3.52
N LYS A 80 8.03 5.08 -3.90
CA LYS A 80 8.41 6.38 -3.36
C LYS A 80 8.20 6.45 -1.86
N GLU A 81 7.08 5.92 -1.37
CA GLU A 81 6.80 5.91 0.05
C GLU A 81 7.81 5.09 0.83
N VAL A 82 8.17 3.92 0.31
CA VAL A 82 9.18 3.08 0.95
C VAL A 82 10.54 3.78 0.99
N GLN A 83 10.92 4.43 -0.10
CA GLN A 83 12.18 5.17 -0.15
C GLN A 83 12.19 6.32 0.85
N GLU A 84 11.07 7.02 0.97
CA GLU A 84 10.95 8.12 1.93
C GLU A 84 11.06 7.61 3.36
N LEU A 85 10.43 6.48 3.67
CA LEU A 85 10.52 5.89 5.00
C LEU A 85 11.94 5.48 5.34
N ARG A 86 12.66 4.91 4.37
CA ARG A 86 14.06 4.55 4.58
C ARG A 86 14.92 5.76 4.87
N ARG A 87 14.69 6.85 4.13
CA ARG A 87 15.45 8.07 4.34
C ARG A 87 15.17 8.67 5.72
N GLN A 88 13.91 8.67 6.14
CA GLN A 88 13.56 9.16 7.46
C GLN A 88 14.15 8.30 8.56
N ALA A 89 14.14 6.99 8.39
CA ALA A 89 14.74 6.08 9.36
C ALA A 89 16.24 6.32 9.46
N ALA A 90 16.92 6.51 8.34
CA ALA A 90 18.35 6.79 8.33
C ALA A 90 18.65 8.11 9.04
N SER A 91 17.84 9.15 8.81
CA SER A 91 17.99 10.42 9.49
C SER A 91 17.78 10.29 10.98
N SER A 92 16.80 9.50 11.40
CA SER A 92 16.52 9.28 12.82
C SER A 92 17.67 8.57 13.51
N ILE A 93 18.31 7.62 12.85
CA ILE A 93 19.43 6.89 13.43
C ILE A 93 20.65 7.81 13.62
N VAL A 94 20.84 8.74 12.74
CA VAL A 94 21.98 9.65 12.78
C VAL A 94 21.92 10.61 13.97
N VAL A 95 20.76 10.88 14.45
CA VAL A 95 20.60 11.79 15.57
C VAL A 95 21.05 11.18 16.85
N PRO A 96 21.95 11.17 17.84
CA PRO A 96 22.21 10.56 19.07
C PRO A 96 22.63 11.34 20.10
N GLN A 97 22.08 11.38 19.78
CA GLN A 97 22.65 11.60 20.44
C GLN A 97 22.63 12.07 20.78
N GLY A 98 22.28 12.27 21.10
CA GLY A 98 22.72 12.44 21.49
C GLY A 98 22.32 12.38 21.69
N GLY A 99 22.50 13.01 22.11
CA GLY A 99 22.66 12.48 22.26
C GLY A 99 22.21 11.99 22.32
N MET A 100 22.16 11.97 22.62
CA MET A 100 22.26 11.10 22.52
C MET A 100 22.31 10.54 22.49
N GLY A 101 22.14 10.87 22.63
CA GLY A 101 22.67 9.88 22.38
C GLY A 101 22.54 9.37 22.33
N GLY A 102 22.49 9.49 22.59
CA GLY A 102 22.93 8.41 22.18
C GLY A 102 22.83 7.84 22.13
N LEU A 103 22.74 8.18 22.64
CA LEU A 103 23.13 7.17 22.34
C LEU A 103 23.35 6.86 22.39
N PRO A 104 23.44 7.15 22.43
CA PRO A 104 24.03 6.34 22.08
C PRO A 104 24.13 6.13 21.95
N GLY A 105 23.97 6.08 22.14
CA GLY A 105 24.53 5.20 21.57
C GLY A 105 24.55 5.17 21.36
N GLY A 106 24.46 5.54 21.72
CA GLY A 106 24.97 4.87 21.13
C GLY A 106 25.14 4.92 21.02
N GLY A 107 25.01 5.35 21.50
CA GLY A 107 25.63 4.69 21.05
C GLY A 107 25.88 4.74 21.05
N MET A 108 25.77 4.83 21.12
CA MET A 108 26.39 4.32 20.79
C MET A 108 26.86 4.42 20.75
N PRO A 109 26.76 5.10 20.96
CA PRO A 109 27.46 4.71 20.60
C PRO A 109 27.60 4.74 20.56
N GLY A 110 27.27 4.69 20.85
CA GLY A 110 27.79 4.06 20.47
C GLY A 110 27.68 4.09 20.26
N GLY A 111 27.65 4.37 20.62
CA GLY A 111 28.00 3.77 20.15
C GLY A 111 27.79 3.80 19.93
N GLY A 112 27.69 4.05 20.10
CA GLY A 112 27.95 3.43 19.72
C GLY A 112 27.72 3.42 19.54
N LYS A 113 27.61 3.34 19.55
CA LYS A 113 27.88 2.95 19.26
C LYS A 113 27.65 2.53 19.08
N ILE A 114 27.58 2.68 19.35
CA ILE A 114 27.82 2.06 19.11
C ILE A 114 27.57 1.74 18.98
N GLN A 115 27.20 1.63 19.07
CA GLN A 115 27.53 1.09 18.93
C GLN A 115 27.49 0.61 18.80
N ILE A 116 27.19 0.60 19.06
CA ILE A 116 27.72 0.08 19.09
C ILE A 116 27.65 -0.19 19.01
N PRO A 117 27.13 -0.31 18.78
CA PRO A 117 27.59 -0.78 18.73
C PRO A 117 27.56 -0.83 18.76
#